data_8583fd62d3945bf44b11ea9f1dc99d18
#
_entry.id   8583fd62d3945bf44b11ea9f1dc99d18
#
_cell.length_a   1.000
_cell.length_b   1.000
_cell.length_c   1.000
_cell.angle_alpha   90.00
_cell.angle_beta   90.00
_cell.angle_gamma   90.00
#
_symmetry.space_group_name_H-M   'P 1'
#
loop_
_entity.id
_entity.type
_entity.pdbx_description
1 polymer ?
#
loop_
_entity_poly.entity_id
_entity_poly.type
_entity_poly.pdbx_seq_one_letter_code
_entity_poly.pdbx_strand_id
1 'polypeptide(L)'
;MEEHDQAAAEGHLQGVVRADQVALRNGVAAAIVGSNEVQVASGGALVIAAGNTMQVNGGGAGALMAGNSLEIHGGGGWVLLAGNSIPIQNGGGAVLVASRAEVKHGVVGVLLAGHTTLGEGARVLLSTPQALALGAACGLVFALVGRSRRARAR
;
A
#
# COMPACT_ATOMS: atom_id res chain seq x y z
N MET A 1 14.08 15.80 -28.05
CA MET A 1 13.70 14.40 -28.34
C MET A 1 14.06 13.63 -27.09
N GLU A 2 13.12 13.69 -26.11
CA GLU A 2 13.34 13.06 -24.80
C GLU A 2 13.05 11.58 -24.96
N GLU A 3 14.08 10.79 -24.86
CA GLU A 3 14.01 9.33 -24.83
C GLU A 3 13.37 8.94 -23.49
N HIS A 4 12.09 8.58 -23.50
CA HIS A 4 11.40 8.05 -22.34
C HIS A 4 12.04 6.70 -22.01
N ASP A 5 12.80 6.68 -20.92
CA ASP A 5 13.41 5.46 -20.40
C ASP A 5 12.30 4.53 -19.86
N GLN A 6 11.86 3.61 -20.73
CA GLN A 6 10.87 2.58 -20.42
C GLN A 6 11.60 1.27 -20.11
N ALA A 7 11.59 0.84 -18.85
CA ALA A 7 12.08 -0.47 -18.49
C ALA A 7 10.94 -1.50 -18.44
N ALA A 8 10.99 -2.50 -19.32
CA ALA A 8 10.13 -3.68 -19.28
C ALA A 8 10.90 -4.85 -18.67
N ALA A 9 10.43 -5.40 -17.55
CA ALA A 9 11.03 -6.54 -16.89
C ALA A 9 10.18 -7.80 -17.12
N GLU A 10 10.72 -8.76 -17.85
CA GLU A 10 10.10 -10.07 -18.10
C GLU A 10 10.90 -11.20 -17.45
N GLY A 11 10.22 -12.00 -16.64
CA GLY A 11 10.55 -13.40 -16.36
C GLY A 11 11.77 -13.77 -15.53
N HIS A 12 12.50 -12.83 -14.87
CA HIS A 12 13.66 -13.18 -14.05
C HIS A 12 13.66 -12.45 -12.71
N LEU A 13 14.27 -13.09 -11.69
CA LEU A 13 14.57 -12.46 -10.40
C LEU A 13 15.52 -11.26 -10.64
N GLN A 14 14.98 -10.07 -10.69
CA GLN A 14 15.76 -8.84 -10.78
C GLN A 14 15.88 -8.21 -9.40
N GLY A 15 17.06 -7.68 -9.07
CA GLY A 15 17.28 -7.01 -7.80
C GLY A 15 16.44 -5.74 -7.67
N VAL A 16 16.94 -4.61 -8.17
CA VAL A 16 16.25 -3.30 -8.14
C VAL A 16 16.09 -2.79 -9.55
N VAL A 17 14.84 -2.51 -9.94
CA VAL A 17 14.50 -1.91 -11.25
C VAL A 17 14.18 -0.44 -11.02
N ARG A 18 14.83 0.45 -11.75
CA ARG A 18 14.57 1.90 -11.74
C ARG A 18 14.44 2.42 -13.14
N ALA A 19 13.35 3.12 -13.43
CA ALA A 19 13.14 3.85 -14.67
C ALA A 19 12.06 4.92 -14.47
N ASP A 20 11.83 5.75 -15.46
CA ASP A 20 10.74 6.74 -15.40
C ASP A 20 9.38 6.05 -15.47
N GLN A 21 9.24 5.08 -16.38
CA GLN A 21 8.08 4.20 -16.47
C GLN A 21 8.53 2.73 -16.36
N VAL A 22 7.92 1.98 -15.48
CA VAL A 22 8.23 0.55 -15.29
C VAL A 22 7.00 -0.29 -15.56
N ALA A 23 7.12 -1.25 -16.47
CA ALA A 23 6.12 -2.28 -16.74
C ALA A 23 6.65 -3.65 -16.35
N LEU A 24 6.11 -4.26 -15.29
CA LEU A 24 6.42 -5.62 -14.88
C LEU A 24 5.36 -6.58 -15.38
N ARG A 25 5.75 -7.57 -16.19
CA ARG A 25 4.89 -8.64 -16.66
C ARG A 25 5.45 -10.00 -16.28
N ASN A 26 4.65 -10.80 -15.54
CA ASN A 26 5.00 -12.17 -15.15
C ASN A 26 6.38 -12.32 -14.49
N GLY A 27 6.81 -11.34 -13.72
CA GLY A 27 8.12 -11.30 -13.10
C GLY A 27 8.09 -11.15 -11.58
N VAL A 28 9.23 -11.41 -10.95
CA VAL A 28 9.45 -11.15 -9.53
C VAL A 28 10.67 -10.26 -9.36
N ALA A 29 10.55 -9.19 -8.61
CA ALA A 29 11.65 -8.29 -8.30
C ALA A 29 11.79 -8.08 -6.78
N ALA A 30 12.97 -7.69 -6.32
CA ALA A 30 13.13 -7.28 -4.95
C ALA A 30 12.54 -5.89 -4.72
N ALA A 31 12.87 -4.94 -5.58
CA ALA A 31 12.29 -3.60 -5.53
C ALA A 31 12.07 -3.02 -6.93
N ILE A 32 10.98 -2.29 -7.09
CA ILE A 32 10.65 -1.56 -8.31
C ILE A 32 10.44 -0.10 -7.94
N VAL A 33 11.14 0.79 -8.61
CA VAL A 33 11.01 2.22 -8.41
C VAL A 33 10.81 2.92 -9.75
N GLY A 34 9.60 3.42 -9.99
CA GLY A 34 9.28 4.27 -11.11
C GLY A 34 9.21 5.73 -10.69
N SER A 35 9.87 6.64 -11.41
CA SER A 35 9.81 8.06 -11.09
C SER A 35 8.44 8.65 -11.36
N ASN A 36 7.71 8.13 -12.34
CA ASN A 36 6.39 8.61 -12.73
C ASN A 36 5.32 7.50 -12.59
N GLU A 37 5.35 6.50 -13.46
CA GLU A 37 4.32 5.47 -13.53
C GLU A 37 4.90 4.06 -13.38
N VAL A 38 4.19 3.21 -12.61
CA VAL A 38 4.50 1.78 -12.49
C VAL A 38 3.27 0.96 -12.81
N GLN A 39 3.40 0.04 -13.76
CA GLN A 39 2.38 -0.93 -14.11
C GLN A 39 2.86 -2.34 -13.75
N VAL A 40 2.07 -3.06 -12.98
CA VAL A 40 2.32 -4.47 -12.63
C VAL A 40 1.21 -5.33 -13.19
N ALA A 41 1.55 -6.23 -14.09
CA ALA A 41 0.64 -7.22 -14.63
C ALA A 41 1.16 -8.62 -14.29
N SER A 42 0.47 -9.31 -13.39
CA SER A 42 0.76 -10.71 -13.00
C SER A 42 2.21 -10.91 -12.51
N GLY A 43 2.56 -10.26 -11.44
CA GLY A 43 3.90 -10.39 -10.87
C GLY A 43 3.93 -9.97 -9.40
N GLY A 44 5.13 -9.93 -8.84
CA GLY A 44 5.30 -9.53 -7.45
C GLY A 44 6.63 -8.87 -7.15
N ALA A 45 6.67 -8.11 -6.06
CA ALA A 45 7.91 -7.57 -5.53
C ALA A 45 7.83 -7.44 -4.00
N LEU A 46 8.95 -7.27 -3.34
CA LEU A 46 8.92 -6.92 -1.91
C LEU A 46 8.44 -5.49 -1.73
N VAL A 47 8.94 -4.56 -2.54
CA VAL A 47 8.57 -3.14 -2.49
C VAL A 47 8.37 -2.61 -3.90
N ILE A 48 7.29 -1.88 -4.11
CA ILE A 48 7.03 -1.15 -5.34
C ILE A 48 6.74 0.30 -4.98
N ALA A 49 7.46 1.22 -5.60
CA ALA A 49 7.26 2.64 -5.42
C ALA A 49 7.08 3.36 -6.77
N ALA A 50 6.09 4.21 -6.87
CA ALA A 50 5.84 5.09 -8.00
C ALA A 50 5.80 6.54 -7.54
N GLY A 51 6.47 7.44 -8.26
CA GLY A 51 6.46 8.87 -7.93
C GLY A 51 5.07 9.49 -8.09
N ASN A 52 4.27 9.00 -9.03
CA ASN A 52 2.94 9.54 -9.30
C ASN A 52 1.85 8.44 -9.25
N THR A 53 1.73 7.61 -10.27
CA THR A 53 0.63 6.65 -10.40
C THR A 53 1.14 5.21 -10.45
N MET A 54 0.42 4.32 -9.80
CA MET A 54 0.68 2.89 -9.83
C MET A 54 -0.59 2.12 -10.21
N GLN A 55 -0.46 1.19 -11.15
CA GLN A 55 -1.51 0.24 -11.51
C GLN A 55 -1.05 -1.19 -11.24
N VAL A 56 -1.86 -1.95 -10.53
CA VAL A 56 -1.64 -3.37 -10.24
C VAL A 56 -2.79 -4.19 -10.82
N ASN A 57 -2.49 -4.97 -11.86
CA ASN A 57 -3.43 -5.85 -12.54
C ASN A 57 -3.06 -7.32 -12.29
N GLY A 58 -3.43 -7.83 -11.12
CA GLY A 58 -3.05 -9.16 -10.69
C GLY A 58 -1.62 -9.25 -10.15
N GLY A 59 -1.47 -9.84 -8.99
CA GLY A 59 -0.18 -9.91 -8.32
C GLY A 59 -0.15 -9.16 -7.00
N GLY A 60 1.02 -8.99 -6.44
CA GLY A 60 1.12 -8.34 -5.14
C GLY A 60 2.52 -7.95 -4.73
N ALA A 61 2.60 -7.19 -3.66
CA ALA A 61 3.87 -6.80 -3.07
C ALA A 61 3.79 -6.74 -1.53
N GLY A 62 4.94 -6.76 -0.88
CA GLY A 62 5.00 -6.48 0.55
C GLY A 62 4.56 -5.04 0.83
N ALA A 63 5.09 -4.07 0.10
CA ALA A 63 4.67 -2.67 0.19
C ALA A 63 4.45 -2.05 -1.19
N LEU A 64 3.36 -1.33 -1.35
CA LEU A 64 2.99 -0.55 -2.53
C LEU A 64 2.89 0.91 -2.13
N MET A 65 3.67 1.78 -2.76
CA MET A 65 3.71 3.20 -2.45
C MET A 65 3.55 4.03 -3.73
N ALA A 66 2.57 4.92 -3.75
CA ALA A 66 2.35 5.85 -4.86
C ALA A 66 2.28 7.29 -4.36
N GLY A 67 2.93 8.21 -5.04
CA GLY A 67 2.90 9.62 -4.66
C GLY A 67 1.50 10.22 -4.76
N ASN A 68 0.70 9.78 -5.75
CA ASN A 68 -0.64 10.29 -5.97
C ASN A 68 -1.71 9.18 -5.91
N SER A 69 -1.76 8.27 -6.88
CA SER A 69 -2.84 7.28 -6.98
C SER A 69 -2.30 5.85 -7.10
N LEU A 70 -2.91 4.93 -6.37
CA LEU A 70 -2.63 3.50 -6.42
C LEU A 70 -3.90 2.74 -6.79
N GLU A 71 -3.97 2.24 -8.01
CA GLU A 71 -5.11 1.50 -8.53
C GLU A 71 -4.85 -0.01 -8.48
N ILE A 72 -5.79 -0.78 -7.91
CA ILE A 72 -5.65 -2.24 -7.75
C ILE A 72 -6.84 -2.95 -8.41
N HIS A 73 -6.53 -3.71 -9.46
CA HIS A 73 -7.45 -4.59 -10.18
C HIS A 73 -7.04 -6.07 -9.99
N GLY A 74 -7.28 -6.59 -8.81
CA GLY A 74 -6.88 -7.95 -8.44
C GLY A 74 -5.49 -8.01 -7.79
N GLY A 75 -5.41 -8.68 -6.65
CA GLY A 75 -4.20 -8.77 -5.86
C GLY A 75 -4.14 -7.78 -4.71
N GLY A 76 -2.95 -7.39 -4.30
CA GLY A 76 -2.80 -6.46 -3.16
C GLY A 76 -1.44 -6.49 -2.50
N GLY A 77 -1.38 -6.04 -1.27
CA GLY A 77 -0.13 -5.99 -0.50
C GLY A 77 -0.35 -5.93 1.00
N TRP A 78 0.71 -6.08 1.76
CA TRP A 78 0.64 -5.90 3.20
C TRP A 78 0.44 -4.42 3.56
N VAL A 79 1.17 -3.52 2.91
CA VAL A 79 1.08 -2.08 3.14
C VAL A 79 0.79 -1.36 1.83
N LEU A 80 -0.27 -0.57 1.81
CA LEU A 80 -0.72 0.21 0.66
C LEU A 80 -0.73 1.68 1.05
N LEU A 81 0.11 2.49 0.42
CA LEU A 81 0.23 3.92 0.69
C LEU A 81 -0.01 4.73 -0.58
N ALA A 82 -0.89 5.72 -0.52
CA ALA A 82 -1.03 6.70 -1.59
C ALA A 82 -1.29 8.09 -1.03
N GLY A 83 -0.73 9.10 -1.68
CA GLY A 83 -0.92 10.49 -1.26
C GLY A 83 -2.36 10.96 -1.41
N ASN A 84 -3.06 10.53 -2.46
CA ASN A 84 -4.40 10.99 -2.76
C ASN A 84 -5.45 9.86 -2.74
N SER A 85 -5.40 8.90 -3.65
CA SER A 85 -6.47 7.91 -3.80
C SER A 85 -6.00 6.47 -3.97
N ILE A 86 -6.78 5.53 -3.39
CA ILE A 86 -6.60 4.08 -3.58
C ILE A 86 -7.94 3.46 -3.96
N PRO A 87 -8.27 3.35 -5.26
CA PRO A 87 -9.35 2.51 -5.74
C PRO A 87 -8.92 1.04 -5.78
N ILE A 88 -9.68 0.17 -5.10
CA ILE A 88 -9.50 -1.29 -5.09
C ILE A 88 -10.76 -1.92 -5.66
N GLN A 89 -10.63 -2.64 -6.78
CA GLN A 89 -11.76 -3.32 -7.37
C GLN A 89 -11.89 -4.79 -6.92
N ASN A 90 -10.79 -5.54 -6.92
CA ASN A 90 -10.74 -6.90 -6.39
C ASN A 90 -9.39 -7.12 -5.73
N GLY A 91 -9.34 -7.14 -4.40
CA GLY A 91 -8.08 -7.31 -3.72
C GLY A 91 -8.11 -6.83 -2.28
N GLY A 92 -6.93 -6.55 -1.73
CA GLY A 92 -6.89 -6.06 -0.37
C GLY A 92 -5.50 -5.81 0.17
N GLY A 93 -5.46 -5.47 1.45
CA GLY A 93 -4.23 -5.21 2.15
C GLY A 93 -4.36 -5.30 3.66
N ALA A 94 -3.26 -5.51 4.36
CA ALA A 94 -3.30 -5.49 5.82
C ALA A 94 -3.44 -4.05 6.34
N VAL A 95 -2.70 -3.11 5.77
CA VAL A 95 -2.76 -1.68 6.12
C VAL A 95 -2.91 -0.84 4.86
N LEU A 96 -3.88 0.06 4.85
CA LEU A 96 -4.14 0.98 3.77
C LEU A 96 -4.18 2.41 4.31
N VAL A 97 -3.38 3.30 3.70
CA VAL A 97 -3.33 4.72 4.06
C VAL A 97 -3.46 5.58 2.81
N ALA A 98 -4.48 6.44 2.77
CA ALA A 98 -4.71 7.38 1.67
C ALA A 98 -5.57 8.57 2.12
N SER A 99 -5.63 9.62 1.31
CA SER A 99 -6.62 10.68 1.53
C SER A 99 -8.02 10.18 1.20
N ARG A 100 -8.17 9.38 0.12
CA ARG A 100 -9.42 8.72 -0.27
C ARG A 100 -9.17 7.25 -0.52
N ALA A 101 -10.07 6.41 -0.03
CA ALA A 101 -10.07 4.98 -0.29
C ALA A 101 -11.44 4.53 -0.83
N GLU A 102 -11.42 3.83 -1.95
CA GLU A 102 -12.60 3.19 -2.52
C GLU A 102 -12.34 1.69 -2.64
N VAL A 103 -13.10 0.89 -1.89
CA VAL A 103 -12.98 -0.57 -1.91
C VAL A 103 -14.30 -1.15 -2.38
N LYS A 104 -14.34 -1.70 -3.60
CA LYS A 104 -15.54 -2.33 -4.16
C LYS A 104 -15.70 -3.76 -3.69
N HIS A 105 -14.65 -4.57 -3.87
CA HIS A 105 -14.63 -5.96 -3.43
C HIS A 105 -13.25 -6.27 -2.83
N GLY A 106 -13.21 -6.75 -1.60
CA GLY A 106 -11.96 -7.13 -0.97
C GLY A 106 -11.94 -7.01 0.55
N VAL A 107 -10.78 -7.31 1.12
CA VAL A 107 -10.57 -7.27 2.56
C VAL A 107 -9.41 -6.33 2.89
N VAL A 108 -9.66 -5.39 3.78
CA VAL A 108 -8.65 -4.49 4.32
C VAL A 108 -8.60 -4.65 5.83
N GLY A 109 -7.43 -4.91 6.38
CA GLY A 109 -7.25 -5.07 7.81
C GLY A 109 -7.45 -3.73 8.54
N VAL A 110 -6.58 -2.79 8.31
CA VAL A 110 -6.62 -1.44 8.89
C VAL A 110 -6.74 -0.42 7.76
N LEU A 111 -7.77 0.42 7.82
CA LEU A 111 -8.04 1.46 6.85
C LEU A 111 -7.91 2.83 7.50
N LEU A 112 -6.92 3.61 7.07
CA LEU A 112 -6.69 4.99 7.48
C LEU A 112 -6.91 5.91 6.27
N ALA A 113 -8.11 6.47 6.15
CA ALA A 113 -8.44 7.38 5.07
C ALA A 113 -9.33 8.53 5.57
N GLY A 114 -9.15 9.71 4.98
CA GLY A 114 -10.01 10.86 5.25
C GLY A 114 -11.44 10.66 4.71
N HIS A 115 -11.55 10.06 3.51
CA HIS A 115 -12.82 9.70 2.90
C HIS A 115 -12.78 8.23 2.47
N THR A 116 -13.80 7.47 2.85
CA THR A 116 -13.89 6.04 2.54
C THR A 116 -15.22 5.73 1.87
N THR A 117 -15.16 5.08 0.71
CA THR A 117 -16.33 4.51 0.02
C THR A 117 -16.19 3.00 -0.01
N LEU A 118 -17.11 2.29 0.63
CA LEU A 118 -17.13 0.83 0.69
C LEU A 118 -18.26 0.28 -0.18
N GLY A 119 -17.93 -0.60 -1.11
CA GLY A 119 -18.91 -1.35 -1.91
C GLY A 119 -19.47 -2.55 -1.16
N GLU A 120 -20.48 -3.18 -1.72
CA GLU A 120 -21.22 -4.30 -1.09
C GLU A 120 -20.34 -5.54 -0.78
N GLY A 121 -19.22 -5.70 -1.46
CA GLY A 121 -18.27 -6.81 -1.25
C GLY A 121 -17.03 -6.45 -0.42
N ALA A 122 -16.97 -5.25 0.15
CA ALA A 122 -15.81 -4.78 0.91
C ALA A 122 -15.94 -5.12 2.41
N ARG A 123 -14.87 -5.64 2.99
CA ARG A 123 -14.75 -5.87 4.44
C ARG A 123 -13.55 -5.11 5.00
N VAL A 124 -13.79 -4.28 5.98
CA VAL A 124 -12.75 -3.55 6.72
C VAL A 124 -12.82 -4.00 8.18
N LEU A 125 -11.70 -4.49 8.71
CA LEU A 125 -11.65 -4.98 10.08
C LEU A 125 -11.53 -3.83 11.08
N LEU A 126 -10.72 -2.81 10.76
CA LEU A 126 -10.51 -1.62 11.59
C LEU A 126 -10.59 -0.36 10.72
N SER A 127 -11.62 0.43 10.93
CA SER A 127 -11.77 1.75 10.29
C SER A 127 -11.00 2.83 11.06
N THR A 128 -10.82 3.99 10.43
CA THR A 128 -10.10 5.14 11.03
C THR A 128 -10.51 5.46 12.47
N PRO A 129 -11.81 5.59 12.84
CA PRO A 129 -12.18 5.89 14.21
C PRO A 129 -11.84 4.75 15.19
N GLN A 130 -11.94 3.50 14.76
CA GLN A 130 -11.60 2.34 15.58
C GLN A 130 -10.08 2.21 15.78
N ALA A 131 -9.28 2.50 14.73
CA ALA A 131 -7.83 2.50 14.82
C ALA A 131 -7.32 3.62 15.75
N LEU A 132 -7.94 4.81 15.72
CA LEU A 132 -7.63 5.90 16.64
C LEU A 132 -7.99 5.55 18.09
N ALA A 133 -9.15 4.94 18.32
CA ALA A 133 -9.56 4.49 19.64
C ALA A 133 -8.61 3.42 20.19
N LEU A 134 -8.20 2.46 19.37
CA LEU A 134 -7.23 1.43 19.73
C LEU A 134 -5.86 2.05 20.06
N GLY A 135 -5.39 2.98 19.22
CA GLY A 135 -4.13 3.69 19.42
C GLY A 135 -4.12 4.52 20.70
N ALA A 136 -5.22 5.22 21.02
CA ALA A 136 -5.38 5.96 22.25
C ALA A 136 -5.40 5.03 23.48
N ALA A 137 -6.10 3.90 23.42
CA ALA A 137 -6.14 2.91 24.48
C ALA A 137 -4.74 2.30 24.75
N CYS A 138 -4.03 1.89 23.69
CA CYS A 138 -2.66 1.41 23.81
C CYS A 138 -1.71 2.47 24.39
N GLY A 139 -1.82 3.72 23.91
CA GLY A 139 -1.03 4.85 24.41
C GLY A 139 -1.24 5.10 25.91
N LEU A 140 -2.47 5.03 26.39
CA LEU A 140 -2.81 5.14 27.81
C LEU A 140 -2.19 4.02 28.65
N VAL A 141 -2.26 2.77 28.17
CA VAL A 141 -1.67 1.61 28.85
C VAL A 141 -0.15 1.78 28.97
N PHE A 142 0.54 2.18 27.90
CA PHE A 142 1.98 2.44 27.93
C PHE A 142 2.35 3.59 28.85
N ALA A 143 1.56 4.67 28.90
CA ALA A 143 1.76 5.79 29.80
C ALA A 143 1.62 5.37 31.27
N LEU A 144 0.62 4.55 31.60
CA LEU A 144 0.40 4.03 32.95
C LEU A 144 1.52 3.07 33.40
N VAL A 145 1.94 2.15 32.51
CA VAL A 145 3.05 1.22 32.79
C VAL A 145 4.37 1.97 32.94
N GLY A 146 4.64 2.98 32.11
CA GLY A 146 5.83 3.82 32.23
C GLY A 146 5.87 4.63 33.53
N ARG A 147 4.70 5.08 34.03
CA ARG A 147 4.59 5.83 35.28
C ARG A 147 4.81 4.96 36.49
N SER A 148 4.32 3.71 36.49
CA SER A 148 4.50 2.77 37.59
C SER A 148 5.96 2.34 37.78
N ARG A 149 6.74 2.28 36.72
CA ARG A 149 8.19 1.96 36.78
C ARG A 149 9.01 3.10 37.38
N ARG A 150 8.63 4.36 37.15
CA ARG A 150 9.32 5.53 37.77
C ARG A 150 9.01 5.69 39.27
N ALA A 151 7.86 5.21 39.72
CA ALA A 151 7.49 5.27 41.15
C ALA A 151 8.22 4.22 42.00
N ARG A 152 8.77 3.15 41.40
CA ARG A 152 9.55 2.11 42.09
C ARG A 152 11.06 2.36 42.13
N ALA A 153 11.54 3.43 41.48
CA ALA A 153 12.97 3.78 41.43
C ALA A 153 13.35 4.96 42.34
N ARG A 154 12.50 5.27 43.34
CA ARG A 154 12.80 6.25 44.42
C ARG A 154 12.78 5.57 45.76
#